data_5e22678a77a1ccb3976104b767a9a4c8
#
_entry.id   5e22678a77a1ccb3976104b767a9a4c8
#
_cell.length_a   1.000
_cell.length_b   1.000
_cell.length_c   1.000
_cell.angle_alpha   90.00
_cell.angle_beta   90.00
_cell.angle_gamma   90.00
#
_symmetry.space_group_name_H-M   'P 1'
#
loop_
_entity.id
_entity.type
_entity.pdbx_description
1 polymer ?
#
loop_
_entity_poly.entity_id
_entity_poly.type
_entity_poly.pdbx_seq_one_letter_code
_entity_poly.pdbx_strand_id
1 'polypeptide(L)'
;MKTHEYFIEKCIDLAKQGIQNVSPNPMVGSIIVYNNEIIGKGYHERYGSNHAEVNAINSVKDKSLLKKATLYVNLEPCCHHGKTPPCTDVIIKNKIPKVVIGCKDSYSEVSGNGIKALKNNSVEVLHGVLENKCKELNRRFLNFHDKKRPYVILKWAKSKDNYIAPINQNQPFWMTCDKSKELVHKWRAEEDSILVGKK
;
A
#
# COMPACT_ATOMS: atom_id res chain seq x y z
N MET A 1 21.35 2.64 15.40
CA MET A 1 21.12 2.05 14.07
C MET A 1 19.60 2.00 13.84
N LYS A 2 19.09 2.44 12.68
CA LYS A 2 17.66 2.38 12.38
C LYS A 2 17.25 0.93 12.17
N THR A 3 16.03 0.54 12.61
CA THR A 3 15.54 -0.84 12.55
C THR A 3 14.85 -1.14 11.21
N HIS A 4 14.59 -2.42 10.93
CA HIS A 4 13.79 -2.81 9.75
C HIS A 4 12.37 -2.20 9.79
N GLU A 5 11.77 -2.15 10.99
CA GLU A 5 10.45 -1.53 11.20
C GLU A 5 10.44 -0.05 10.83
N TYR A 6 11.50 0.69 11.20
CA TYR A 6 11.62 2.10 10.83
C TYR A 6 11.57 2.28 9.31
N PHE A 7 12.28 1.43 8.55
CA PHE A 7 12.32 1.54 7.10
C PHE A 7 11.01 1.09 6.44
N ILE A 8 10.35 0.05 6.96
CA ILE A 8 9.02 -0.36 6.48
C ILE A 8 7.96 0.71 6.79
N GLU A 9 8.03 1.40 7.93
CA GLU A 9 7.15 2.55 8.22
C GLU A 9 7.31 3.65 7.15
N LYS A 10 8.56 3.94 6.72
CA LYS A 10 8.81 4.87 5.61
C LYS A 10 8.22 4.41 4.29
N CYS A 11 8.23 3.10 4.01
CA CYS A 11 7.54 2.54 2.84
C CYS A 11 6.02 2.75 2.93
N ILE A 12 5.43 2.53 4.11
CA ILE A 12 3.99 2.77 4.36
C ILE A 12 3.63 4.25 4.16
N ASP A 13 4.46 5.17 4.65
CA ASP A 13 4.22 6.62 4.49
C ASP A 13 4.29 7.06 3.02
N LEU A 14 5.23 6.50 2.24
CA LEU A 14 5.31 6.72 0.80
C LEU A 14 4.09 6.13 0.08
N ALA A 15 3.71 4.91 0.42
CA ALA A 15 2.58 4.22 -0.20
C ALA A 15 1.26 4.99 -0.09
N LYS A 16 1.02 5.68 1.04
CA LYS A 16 -0.17 6.52 1.25
C LYS A 16 -0.31 7.66 0.24
N GLN A 17 0.78 8.10 -0.39
CA GLN A 17 0.74 9.14 -1.42
C GLN A 17 0.04 8.69 -2.71
N GLY A 18 -0.06 7.37 -2.92
CA GLY A 18 -0.78 6.78 -4.05
C GLY A 18 -2.30 6.64 -3.84
N ILE A 19 -2.84 6.95 -2.64
CA ILE A 19 -4.27 6.86 -2.37
C ILE A 19 -5.07 7.66 -3.40
N GLN A 20 -6.22 7.17 -3.84
CA GLN A 20 -7.09 7.73 -4.88
C GLN A 20 -6.62 7.50 -6.34
N ASN A 21 -5.33 7.17 -6.58
CA ASN A 21 -4.80 7.09 -7.95
C ASN A 21 -4.42 5.67 -8.39
N VAL A 22 -4.25 4.76 -7.44
CA VAL A 22 -3.70 3.42 -7.72
C VAL A 22 -4.75 2.34 -7.93
N SER A 23 -6.00 2.57 -7.46
CA SER A 23 -7.07 1.57 -7.60
C SER A 23 -7.20 1.09 -9.07
N PRO A 24 -7.37 -0.21 -9.32
CA PRO A 24 -7.55 -1.32 -8.38
C PRO A 24 -6.25 -1.90 -7.79
N ASN A 25 -5.07 -1.33 -8.12
CA ASN A 25 -3.78 -1.78 -7.61
C ASN A 25 -3.61 -1.45 -6.10
N PRO A 26 -2.74 -2.17 -5.38
CA PRO A 26 -2.42 -1.86 -4.01
C PRO A 26 -1.58 -0.59 -3.88
N MET A 27 -1.65 0.05 -2.72
CA MET A 27 -0.72 1.12 -2.33
C MET A 27 0.62 0.51 -1.95
N VAL A 28 1.66 0.82 -2.71
CA VAL A 28 3.01 0.32 -2.51
C VAL A 28 4.00 1.46 -2.43
N GLY A 29 4.89 1.39 -1.46
CA GLY A 29 6.04 2.27 -1.30
C GLY A 29 7.31 1.44 -1.12
N SER A 30 8.40 1.92 -1.67
CA SER A 30 9.70 1.26 -1.61
C SER A 30 10.82 2.25 -1.36
N ILE A 31 11.84 1.83 -0.63
CA ILE A 31 13.06 2.59 -0.41
C ILE A 31 14.29 1.72 -0.60
N ILE A 32 15.38 2.36 -1.00
CA ILE A 32 16.70 1.75 -1.10
C ILE A 32 17.57 2.31 0.02
N VAL A 33 18.17 1.45 0.81
CA VAL A 33 19.00 1.81 1.97
C VAL A 33 20.42 1.28 1.79
N TYR A 34 21.39 2.15 1.98
CA TYR A 34 22.82 1.82 2.03
C TYR A 34 23.45 2.52 3.24
N ASN A 35 24.27 1.79 4.02
CA ASN A 35 24.89 2.30 5.25
C ASN A 35 23.90 3.01 6.19
N ASN A 36 22.73 2.42 6.39
CA ASN A 36 21.65 2.95 7.25
C ASN A 36 21.05 4.30 6.80
N GLU A 37 21.30 4.73 5.54
CA GLU A 37 20.75 5.92 4.92
C GLU A 37 19.89 5.56 3.72
N ILE A 38 18.79 6.32 3.54
CA ILE A 38 17.90 6.16 2.39
C ILE A 38 18.55 6.87 1.19
N ILE A 39 18.95 6.10 0.18
CA ILE A 39 19.58 6.60 -1.06
C ILE A 39 18.62 6.63 -2.25
N GLY A 40 17.45 6.00 -2.13
CA GLY A 40 16.40 6.03 -3.14
C GLY A 40 15.04 5.80 -2.51
N LYS A 41 13.99 6.36 -3.11
CA LYS A 41 12.61 6.24 -2.67
C LYS A 41 11.65 6.28 -3.84
N GLY A 42 10.54 5.56 -3.73
CA GLY A 42 9.48 5.57 -4.73
C GLY A 42 8.18 5.00 -4.16
N TYR A 43 7.10 5.29 -4.80
CA TYR A 43 5.79 4.70 -4.53
C TYR A 43 5.06 4.44 -5.85
N HIS A 44 4.04 3.62 -5.82
CA HIS A 44 3.15 3.43 -6.96
C HIS A 44 2.25 4.66 -7.08
N GLU A 45 2.46 5.47 -8.11
CA GLU A 45 1.84 6.79 -8.22
C GLU A 45 0.42 6.72 -8.78
N ARG A 46 0.19 5.84 -9.75
CA ARG A 46 -1.11 5.63 -10.40
C ARG A 46 -1.19 4.30 -11.13
N TYR A 47 -2.41 3.81 -11.31
CA TYR A 47 -2.68 2.60 -12.08
C TYR A 47 -2.02 2.62 -13.46
N GLY A 48 -1.31 1.55 -13.81
CA GLY A 48 -0.62 1.38 -15.09
C GLY A 48 0.74 2.06 -15.21
N SER A 49 1.19 2.83 -14.20
CA SER A 49 2.54 3.38 -14.13
C SER A 49 3.52 2.40 -13.49
N ASN A 50 4.80 2.82 -13.38
CA ASN A 50 5.83 2.04 -12.71
C ASN A 50 5.45 1.69 -11.28
N HIS A 51 5.86 0.50 -10.84
CA HIS A 51 5.73 0.08 -9.46
C HIS A 51 6.73 0.81 -8.56
N ALA A 52 6.48 0.78 -7.25
CA ALA A 52 7.26 1.48 -6.24
C ALA A 52 8.74 1.12 -6.26
N GLU A 53 9.05 -0.16 -6.46
CA GLU A 53 10.42 -0.68 -6.50
C GLU A 53 11.20 -0.10 -7.68
N VAL A 54 10.55 -0.03 -8.85
CA VAL A 54 11.15 0.57 -10.06
C VAL A 54 11.43 2.05 -9.83
N ASN A 55 10.46 2.78 -9.26
CA ASN A 55 10.62 4.19 -8.95
C ASN A 55 11.73 4.42 -7.90
N ALA A 56 11.79 3.58 -6.85
CA ALA A 56 12.84 3.65 -5.84
C ALA A 56 14.22 3.39 -6.43
N ILE A 57 14.39 2.35 -7.26
CA ILE A 57 15.64 2.03 -7.94
C ILE A 57 16.04 3.18 -8.87
N ASN A 58 15.08 3.72 -9.66
CA ASN A 58 15.36 4.80 -10.59
C ASN A 58 15.79 6.10 -9.89
N SER A 59 15.30 6.36 -8.69
CA SER A 59 15.64 7.57 -7.91
C SER A 59 17.05 7.56 -7.31
N VAL A 60 17.72 6.39 -7.25
CA VAL A 60 19.10 6.30 -6.75
C VAL A 60 20.05 7.00 -7.72
N LYS A 61 20.84 7.96 -7.25
CA LYS A 61 21.79 8.73 -8.07
C LYS A 61 22.95 7.85 -8.53
N ASP A 62 23.63 7.22 -7.59
CA ASP A 62 24.74 6.30 -7.87
C ASP A 62 24.26 4.84 -7.89
N LYS A 63 24.00 4.33 -9.09
CA LYS A 63 23.54 2.94 -9.31
C LYS A 63 24.53 1.87 -8.83
N SER A 64 25.81 2.20 -8.70
CA SER A 64 26.82 1.25 -8.23
C SER A 64 26.57 0.78 -6.79
N LEU A 65 25.90 1.62 -5.98
CA LEU A 65 25.54 1.32 -4.59
C LEU A 65 24.45 0.26 -4.46
N LEU A 66 23.63 0.04 -5.50
CA LEU A 66 22.55 -0.95 -5.49
C LEU A 66 23.05 -2.35 -5.12
N LYS A 67 24.25 -2.72 -5.57
CA LYS A 67 24.89 -4.03 -5.28
C LYS A 67 25.27 -4.23 -3.81
N LYS A 68 25.15 -3.20 -2.98
CA LYS A 68 25.48 -3.23 -1.53
C LYS A 68 24.31 -2.73 -0.70
N ALA A 69 23.20 -2.40 -1.34
CA ALA A 69 22.02 -1.80 -0.70
C ALA A 69 20.99 -2.86 -0.30
N THR A 70 20.08 -2.48 0.59
CA THR A 70 18.88 -3.23 0.93
C THR A 70 17.65 -2.51 0.38
N LEU A 71 16.80 -3.23 -0.34
CA LEU A 71 15.49 -2.74 -0.76
C LEU A 71 14.46 -3.07 0.32
N TYR A 72 13.67 -2.09 0.70
CA TYR A 72 12.50 -2.24 1.56
C TYR A 72 11.23 -1.96 0.78
N VAL A 73 10.19 -2.73 1.03
CA VAL A 73 8.88 -2.57 0.38
C VAL A 73 7.78 -3.08 1.31
N ASN A 74 6.63 -2.37 1.37
CA ASN A 74 5.54 -2.75 2.26
C ASN A 74 4.71 -3.96 1.78
N LEU A 75 4.81 -4.34 0.50
CA LEU A 75 4.11 -5.47 -0.10
C LEU A 75 5.08 -6.32 -0.92
N GLU A 76 4.84 -7.62 -1.02
CA GLU A 76 5.64 -8.56 -1.81
C GLU A 76 5.79 -8.09 -3.27
N PRO A 77 7.03 -8.02 -3.81
CA PRO A 77 7.29 -7.66 -5.21
C PRO A 77 6.65 -8.65 -6.18
N CYS A 78 6.00 -8.14 -7.22
CA CYS A 78 5.39 -8.98 -8.25
C CYS A 78 6.42 -9.76 -9.04
N CYS A 79 6.05 -11.00 -9.45
CA CYS A 79 6.88 -11.92 -10.22
C CYS A 79 6.25 -12.34 -11.55
N HIS A 80 5.11 -11.77 -11.93
CA HIS A 80 4.42 -12.04 -13.19
C HIS A 80 4.51 -10.84 -14.13
N HIS A 81 4.45 -11.10 -15.43
CA HIS A 81 4.36 -10.08 -16.46
C HIS A 81 2.93 -9.53 -16.52
N GLY A 82 2.77 -8.28 -16.12
CA GLY A 82 1.54 -7.53 -16.29
C GLY A 82 1.69 -6.45 -17.35
N LYS A 83 1.23 -5.23 -17.06
CA LYS A 83 1.47 -4.04 -17.90
C LYS A 83 2.93 -3.58 -17.86
N THR A 84 3.65 -3.95 -16.82
CA THR A 84 5.07 -3.66 -16.61
C THR A 84 5.82 -4.97 -16.36
N PRO A 85 7.16 -5.01 -16.61
CA PRO A 85 7.98 -6.15 -16.24
C PRO A 85 7.91 -6.45 -14.74
N PRO A 86 8.13 -7.71 -14.31
CA PRO A 86 8.14 -8.09 -12.90
C PRO A 86 9.13 -7.27 -12.08
N CYS A 87 8.72 -6.82 -10.88
CA CYS A 87 9.62 -6.11 -9.97
C CYS A 87 10.78 -7.00 -9.50
N THR A 88 10.54 -8.30 -9.35
CA THR A 88 11.59 -9.28 -9.04
C THR A 88 12.72 -9.25 -10.05
N ASP A 89 12.42 -9.18 -11.35
CA ASP A 89 13.42 -9.15 -12.41
C ASP A 89 14.27 -7.86 -12.37
N VAL A 90 13.61 -6.74 -12.08
CA VAL A 90 14.30 -5.45 -11.94
C VAL A 90 15.25 -5.47 -10.73
N ILE A 91 14.84 -6.05 -9.61
CA ILE A 91 15.65 -6.21 -8.40
C ILE A 91 16.87 -7.10 -8.70
N ILE A 92 16.67 -8.25 -9.32
CA ILE A 92 17.72 -9.23 -9.68
C ILE A 92 18.70 -8.61 -10.69
N LYS A 93 18.19 -7.96 -11.74
CA LYS A 93 19.02 -7.29 -12.77
C LYS A 93 19.95 -6.22 -12.17
N ASN A 94 19.46 -5.49 -11.16
CA ASN A 94 20.27 -4.48 -10.46
C ASN A 94 21.18 -5.07 -9.38
N LYS A 95 21.18 -6.41 -9.21
CA LYS A 95 22.01 -7.16 -8.26
C LYS A 95 21.85 -6.67 -6.81
N ILE A 96 20.63 -6.31 -6.42
CA ILE A 96 20.31 -5.91 -5.04
C ILE A 96 20.39 -7.16 -4.16
N PRO A 97 21.29 -7.22 -3.14
CA PRO A 97 21.58 -8.47 -2.42
C PRO A 97 20.52 -8.81 -1.38
N LYS A 98 19.74 -7.84 -0.91
CA LYS A 98 18.78 -8.02 0.19
C LYS A 98 17.49 -7.28 -0.02
N VAL A 99 16.37 -7.95 0.27
CA VAL A 99 15.01 -7.37 0.24
C VAL A 99 14.30 -7.62 1.56
N VAL A 100 13.72 -6.57 2.12
CA VAL A 100 12.89 -6.62 3.33
C VAL A 100 11.46 -6.27 2.96
N ILE A 101 10.53 -7.16 3.26
CA ILE A 101 9.12 -7.10 2.84
C ILE A 101 8.22 -6.96 4.06
N GLY A 102 7.26 -6.05 4.00
CA GLY A 102 6.25 -5.85 5.03
C GLY A 102 5.28 -7.02 5.11
N CYS A 103 4.47 -7.25 4.09
CA CYS A 103 3.54 -8.38 4.04
C CYS A 103 3.59 -9.10 2.69
N LYS A 104 3.14 -10.35 2.68
CA LYS A 104 2.92 -11.11 1.44
C LYS A 104 1.73 -10.53 0.68
N ASP A 105 1.76 -10.70 -0.64
CA ASP A 105 0.60 -10.44 -1.48
C ASP A 105 -0.41 -11.58 -1.35
N SER A 106 -1.70 -11.28 -1.33
CA SER A 106 -2.77 -12.28 -1.35
C SER A 106 -3.24 -12.63 -2.76
N TYR A 107 -2.80 -11.89 -3.78
CA TYR A 107 -3.10 -12.24 -5.16
C TYR A 107 -2.42 -13.55 -5.53
N SER A 108 -3.21 -14.53 -5.99
CA SER A 108 -2.77 -15.93 -6.17
C SER A 108 -1.54 -16.10 -7.07
N GLU A 109 -1.38 -15.23 -8.07
CA GLU A 109 -0.22 -15.26 -8.99
C GLU A 109 1.07 -14.75 -8.33
N VAL A 110 0.97 -13.95 -7.26
CA VAL A 110 2.13 -13.39 -6.54
C VAL A 110 2.42 -14.16 -5.27
N SER A 111 1.42 -14.49 -4.50
CA SER A 111 1.45 -15.03 -3.13
C SER A 111 2.61 -16.01 -2.85
N GLY A 112 3.71 -15.48 -2.32
CA GLY A 112 4.94 -16.21 -2.02
C GLY A 112 5.83 -16.53 -3.23
N ASN A 113 5.37 -16.31 -4.46
CA ASN A 113 6.14 -16.58 -5.68
C ASN A 113 7.22 -15.53 -5.92
N GLY A 114 6.95 -14.26 -5.59
CA GLY A 114 7.95 -13.18 -5.62
C GLY A 114 9.10 -13.45 -4.66
N ILE A 115 8.79 -13.86 -3.43
CA ILE A 115 9.78 -14.25 -2.42
C ILE A 115 10.62 -15.44 -2.91
N LYS A 116 9.98 -16.47 -3.50
CA LYS A 116 10.67 -17.63 -4.06
C LYS A 116 11.59 -17.25 -5.21
N ALA A 117 11.11 -16.41 -6.14
CA ALA A 117 11.90 -15.94 -7.28
C ALA A 117 13.16 -15.19 -6.83
N LEU A 118 13.05 -14.29 -5.84
CA LEU A 118 14.19 -13.58 -5.28
C LEU A 118 15.20 -14.54 -4.61
N LYS A 119 14.72 -15.46 -3.75
CA LYS A 119 15.58 -16.44 -3.07
C LYS A 119 16.31 -17.36 -4.04
N ASN A 120 15.64 -17.83 -5.09
CA ASN A 120 16.23 -18.68 -6.13
C ASN A 120 17.34 -17.97 -6.92
N ASN A 121 17.35 -16.63 -6.90
CA ASN A 121 18.39 -15.81 -7.51
C ASN A 121 19.39 -15.23 -6.47
N SER A 122 19.55 -15.92 -5.34
CA SER A 122 20.53 -15.58 -4.28
C SER A 122 20.30 -14.20 -3.62
N VAL A 123 19.07 -13.69 -3.65
CA VAL A 123 18.69 -12.50 -2.90
C VAL A 123 18.26 -12.91 -1.50
N GLU A 124 18.86 -12.32 -0.46
CA GLU A 124 18.41 -12.50 0.93
C GLU A 124 17.04 -11.84 1.12
N VAL A 125 16.05 -12.59 1.60
CA VAL A 125 14.70 -12.06 1.82
C VAL A 125 14.25 -12.25 3.25
N LEU A 126 13.97 -11.13 3.92
CA LEU A 126 13.25 -11.06 5.19
C LEU A 126 11.82 -10.57 4.90
N HIS A 127 10.81 -11.20 5.48
CA HIS A 127 9.41 -10.77 5.32
C HIS A 127 8.65 -10.82 6.65
N GLY A 128 7.50 -10.15 6.70
CA GLY A 128 6.65 -10.08 7.89
C GLY A 128 6.96 -8.88 8.80
N VAL A 129 7.74 -7.91 8.34
CA VAL A 129 8.08 -6.71 9.12
C VAL A 129 6.92 -5.72 9.11
N LEU A 130 6.34 -5.43 10.27
CA LEU A 130 5.11 -4.63 10.42
C LEU A 130 3.94 -5.16 9.58
N GLU A 131 3.82 -6.49 9.48
CA GLU A 131 2.86 -7.16 8.60
C GLU A 131 1.43 -6.66 8.78
N ASN A 132 0.97 -6.50 10.03
CA ASN A 132 -0.38 -6.03 10.32
C ASN A 132 -0.63 -4.59 9.80
N LYS A 133 0.35 -3.69 9.93
CA LYS A 133 0.23 -2.31 9.41
C LYS A 133 0.20 -2.30 7.88
N CYS A 134 1.02 -3.13 7.23
CA CYS A 134 1.04 -3.27 5.78
C CYS A 134 -0.27 -3.83 5.24
N LYS A 135 -0.84 -4.83 5.91
CA LYS A 135 -2.16 -5.40 5.59
C LYS A 135 -3.28 -4.39 5.79
N GLU A 136 -3.27 -3.64 6.89
CA GLU A 136 -4.28 -2.61 7.15
C GLU A 136 -4.26 -1.50 6.09
N LEU A 137 -3.07 -1.08 5.64
CA LEU A 137 -2.93 -0.12 4.54
C LEU A 137 -3.65 -0.61 3.28
N ASN A 138 -3.48 -1.88 2.93
CA ASN A 138 -4.00 -2.49 1.70
C ASN A 138 -5.26 -3.35 1.94
N ARG A 139 -6.00 -3.13 3.04
CA ARG A 139 -7.16 -3.94 3.43
C ARG A 139 -8.23 -4.09 2.34
N ARG A 140 -8.45 -3.05 1.51
CA ARG A 140 -9.40 -3.07 0.39
C ARG A 140 -8.96 -4.05 -0.69
N PHE A 141 -7.71 -3.93 -1.13
CA PHE A 141 -7.08 -4.80 -2.11
C PHE A 141 -7.03 -6.26 -1.62
N LEU A 142 -6.50 -6.49 -0.42
CA LEU A 142 -6.39 -7.83 0.15
C LEU A 142 -7.76 -8.49 0.34
N ASN A 143 -8.76 -7.75 0.88
CA ASN A 143 -10.12 -8.29 1.03
C ASN A 143 -10.74 -8.71 -0.31
N PHE A 144 -10.52 -7.93 -1.38
CA PHE A 144 -11.04 -8.27 -2.69
C PHE A 144 -10.40 -9.56 -3.23
N HIS A 145 -9.10 -9.71 -3.12
CA HIS A 145 -8.39 -10.90 -3.59
C HIS A 145 -8.68 -12.14 -2.75
N ASP A 146 -8.77 -12.00 -1.43
CA ASP A 146 -9.05 -13.12 -0.51
C ASP A 146 -10.52 -13.57 -0.56
N LYS A 147 -11.47 -12.61 -0.60
CA LYS A 147 -12.90 -12.89 -0.43
C LYS A 147 -13.73 -12.72 -1.69
N LYS A 148 -13.14 -12.25 -2.78
CA LYS A 148 -13.82 -11.96 -4.06
C LYS A 148 -15.05 -11.05 -3.91
N ARG A 149 -14.97 -10.10 -2.96
CA ARG A 149 -16.01 -9.09 -2.71
C ARG A 149 -15.38 -7.76 -2.29
N PRO A 150 -16.05 -6.63 -2.52
CA PRO A 150 -15.54 -5.32 -2.09
C PRO A 150 -15.37 -5.25 -0.58
N TYR A 151 -14.50 -4.37 -0.14
CA TYR A 151 -14.40 -3.95 1.26
C TYR A 151 -15.54 -2.97 1.54
N VAL A 152 -16.45 -3.35 2.45
CA VAL A 152 -17.64 -2.56 2.75
C VAL A 152 -17.43 -1.76 4.03
N ILE A 153 -17.68 -0.45 3.96
CA ILE A 153 -17.67 0.45 5.10
C ILE A 153 -19.11 0.92 5.36
N LEU A 154 -19.64 0.59 6.52
CA LEU A 154 -20.92 1.09 6.98
C LEU A 154 -20.70 2.37 7.81
N LYS A 155 -21.33 3.48 7.38
CA LYS A 155 -21.23 4.76 8.07
C LYS A 155 -22.62 5.32 8.39
N TRP A 156 -22.86 5.60 9.64
CA TRP A 156 -24.04 6.33 10.08
C TRP A 156 -23.68 7.28 11.23
N ALA A 157 -24.54 8.28 11.46
CA ALA A 157 -24.49 9.12 12.65
C ALA A 157 -25.72 8.83 13.50
N LYS A 158 -25.57 8.83 14.80
CA LYS A 158 -26.67 8.66 15.77
C LYS A 158 -26.49 9.60 16.96
N SER A 159 -27.60 10.02 17.55
CA SER A 159 -27.62 10.77 18.80
C SER A 159 -27.29 9.85 20.00
N LYS A 160 -27.11 10.42 21.19
CA LYS A 160 -26.83 9.68 22.41
C LYS A 160 -27.94 8.66 22.76
N ASP A 161 -29.18 8.98 22.42
CA ASP A 161 -30.37 8.14 22.57
C ASP A 161 -30.66 7.25 21.37
N ASN A 162 -29.69 7.07 20.45
CA ASN A 162 -29.69 6.16 19.30
C ASN A 162 -30.61 6.54 18.15
N TYR A 163 -31.11 7.77 18.05
CA TYR A 163 -31.82 8.23 16.86
C TYR A 163 -30.91 8.70 15.77
N ILE A 164 -31.30 8.50 14.51
CA ILE A 164 -30.54 8.92 13.30
C ILE A 164 -31.05 10.24 12.72
N ALA A 165 -32.28 10.64 13.08
CA ALA A 165 -32.89 11.91 12.66
C ALA A 165 -34.04 12.27 13.63
N PRO A 166 -34.43 13.55 13.74
CA PRO A 166 -35.69 13.96 14.38
C PRO A 166 -36.90 13.42 13.62
N ILE A 167 -38.00 13.16 14.33
CA ILE A 167 -39.28 12.66 13.76
C ILE A 167 -39.86 13.71 12.77
N ASN A 168 -39.86 14.98 13.17
CA ASN A 168 -40.38 16.09 12.39
C ASN A 168 -39.20 16.95 11.89
N GLN A 169 -38.73 16.72 10.67
CA GLN A 169 -37.59 17.42 10.11
C GLN A 169 -38.02 18.31 8.92
N ASN A 170 -38.16 19.61 9.15
CA ASN A 170 -38.43 20.60 8.13
C ASN A 170 -37.17 21.25 7.53
N GLN A 171 -36.00 21.01 8.16
CA GLN A 171 -34.71 21.53 7.72
C GLN A 171 -33.58 20.50 7.96
N PRO A 172 -32.45 20.59 7.21
CA PRO A 172 -31.30 19.72 7.43
C PRO A 172 -30.81 19.79 8.87
N PHE A 173 -30.73 18.65 9.53
CA PHE A 173 -30.25 18.51 10.90
C PHE A 173 -28.89 17.81 10.92
N TRP A 174 -27.89 18.47 11.51
CA TRP A 174 -26.54 17.96 11.60
C TRP A 174 -26.23 17.52 13.03
N MET A 175 -26.07 16.22 13.25
CA MET A 175 -25.70 15.66 14.57
C MET A 175 -24.22 15.71 14.86
N THR A 176 -23.38 16.01 13.84
CA THR A 176 -21.92 15.93 13.95
C THR A 176 -21.29 17.29 13.70
N CYS A 177 -20.15 17.56 14.35
CA CYS A 177 -19.39 18.78 14.18
C CYS A 177 -18.67 18.84 12.81
N ASP A 178 -18.16 20.01 12.47
CA ASP A 178 -17.52 20.25 11.18
C ASP A 178 -16.28 19.36 10.96
N LYS A 179 -15.47 19.11 11.99
CA LYS A 179 -14.35 18.17 11.94
C LYS A 179 -14.78 16.75 11.53
N SER A 180 -15.94 16.30 12.01
CA SER A 180 -16.51 15.00 11.61
C SER A 180 -16.97 15.00 10.15
N LYS A 181 -17.51 16.14 9.66
CA LYS A 181 -17.90 16.29 8.25
C LYS A 181 -16.67 16.21 7.35
N GLU A 182 -15.59 16.95 7.66
CA GLU A 182 -14.33 16.91 6.93
C GLU A 182 -13.77 15.48 6.85
N LEU A 183 -13.74 14.77 7.99
CA LEU A 183 -13.28 13.39 8.05
C LEU A 183 -14.11 12.46 7.17
N VAL A 184 -15.44 12.61 7.17
CA VAL A 184 -16.33 11.83 6.32
C VAL A 184 -16.13 12.15 4.83
N HIS A 185 -15.91 13.40 4.47
CA HIS A 185 -15.58 13.78 3.09
C HIS A 185 -14.25 13.16 2.66
N LYS A 186 -13.23 13.18 3.52
CA LYS A 186 -11.95 12.51 3.26
C LYS A 186 -12.15 11.01 3.02
N TRP A 187 -12.88 10.30 3.90
CA TRP A 187 -13.14 8.87 3.72
C TRP A 187 -13.87 8.58 2.41
N ARG A 188 -14.88 9.40 2.06
CA ARG A 188 -15.60 9.25 0.78
C ARG A 188 -14.70 9.42 -0.44
N ALA A 189 -13.73 10.32 -0.36
CA ALA A 189 -12.77 10.55 -1.44
C ALA A 189 -11.76 9.38 -1.60
N GLU A 190 -11.63 8.53 -0.59
CA GLU A 190 -10.75 7.35 -0.58
C GLU A 190 -11.44 6.07 -1.11
N GLU A 191 -12.76 6.11 -1.35
CA GLU A 191 -13.54 4.94 -1.77
C GLU A 191 -13.95 5.03 -3.25
N ASP A 192 -13.94 3.88 -3.93
CA ASP A 192 -14.32 3.79 -5.35
C ASP A 192 -15.81 4.06 -5.58
N SER A 193 -16.68 3.81 -4.59
CA SER A 193 -18.12 3.95 -4.70
C SER A 193 -18.80 4.33 -3.39
N ILE A 194 -19.91 5.07 -3.49
CA ILE A 194 -20.75 5.42 -2.35
C ILE A 194 -22.17 4.92 -2.64
N LEU A 195 -22.67 4.02 -1.80
CA LEU A 195 -24.05 3.54 -1.86
C LEU A 195 -24.94 4.41 -0.96
N VAL A 196 -26.03 4.91 -1.52
CA VAL A 196 -27.04 5.69 -0.82
C VAL A 196 -28.42 5.05 -0.98
N GLY A 197 -29.31 5.29 -0.01
CA GLY A 197 -30.71 4.85 -0.11
C GLY A 197 -31.45 5.58 -1.25
N LYS A 198 -32.37 4.88 -1.87
CA LYS A 198 -33.35 5.50 -2.79
C LYS A 198 -34.44 6.17 -1.95
N LYS A 199 -34.83 7.41 -2.27
CA LYS A 199 -36.04 8.05 -1.76
C LYS A 199 -37.27 7.45 -2.43
#